data_138df26dbfc5c79ce77b6ea9b9c4886b
#
_entry.id   138df26dbfc5c79ce77b6ea9b9c4886b
#
_cell.length_a   1.000
_cell.length_b   1.000
_cell.length_c   1.000
_cell.angle_alpha   90.00
_cell.angle_beta   90.00
_cell.angle_gamma   90.00
#
_symmetry.space_group_name_H-M   'P 1'
#
loop_
_entity.id
_entity.type
_entity.pdbx_description
1 polymer ?
#
loop_
_entity_poly.entity_id
_entity_poly.type
_entity_poly.pdbx_seq_one_letter_code
_entity_poly.pdbx_strand_id
1 'polypeptide(L)'
;MITIDALTKKYGGRTVVDDVTFTAWAGRVTGFLGPNGAGKSTSMRMMVGLTRPTSGSATISGRRFADLPNPGREVGVMLDASAQHAGRSGREVLTLAQRTMGLPTRRVAEMLDVVGLTEAEADRRVGSYSLGMRQRLGIAVALIGGPSVLILDEPANGLDPAGIRWIRDLLRDYADGGGTVLLSSHLLHEIEVIADDIVMIGAGRIVSQGSKAELLRGAGSIARATDLPALERALQAAGLHTTRTDDHALRADADAAVIGLVARDRGLALTELRIADGGLEEMFLQLTGETQREGKAA
;
A
#
# COMPACT_ATOMS: atom_id res chain seq x y z
N MET A 1 13.39 -5.54 -5.94
CA MET A 1 12.25 -6.39 -6.30
C MET A 1 11.99 -7.41 -5.21
N ILE A 2 10.73 -7.60 -4.80
CA ILE A 2 10.29 -8.63 -3.85
C ILE A 2 9.45 -9.63 -4.64
N THR A 3 9.72 -10.92 -4.50
CA THR A 3 8.93 -11.99 -5.13
C THR A 3 8.40 -12.94 -4.06
N ILE A 4 7.11 -13.14 -4.07
CA ILE A 4 6.38 -14.04 -3.19
C ILE A 4 5.79 -15.16 -4.04
N ASP A 5 6.03 -16.41 -3.66
CA ASP A 5 5.62 -17.59 -4.42
C ASP A 5 4.97 -18.62 -3.50
N ALA A 6 3.67 -18.86 -3.70
CA ALA A 6 2.84 -19.83 -2.99
C ALA A 6 2.97 -19.76 -1.46
N LEU A 7 3.16 -18.53 -0.92
CA LEU A 7 3.46 -18.30 0.48
C LEU A 7 2.29 -18.71 1.37
N THR A 8 2.52 -19.65 2.28
CA THR A 8 1.49 -20.19 3.16
C THR A 8 1.95 -20.22 4.60
N LYS A 9 1.05 -19.86 5.52
CA LYS A 9 1.26 -19.95 6.98
C LYS A 9 0.08 -20.55 7.71
N LYS A 10 0.37 -21.60 8.47
CA LYS A 10 -0.59 -22.26 9.37
C LYS A 10 -0.12 -22.15 10.82
N TYR A 11 -1.05 -21.87 11.73
CA TYR A 11 -0.87 -21.90 13.18
C TYR A 11 -1.93 -22.80 13.81
N GLY A 12 -1.51 -23.83 14.52
CA GLY A 12 -2.43 -24.70 15.23
C GLY A 12 -3.58 -25.26 14.38
N GLY A 13 -3.32 -25.60 13.10
CA GLY A 13 -4.33 -26.07 12.16
C GLY A 13 -5.10 -24.98 11.40
N ARG A 14 -5.06 -23.72 11.86
CA ARG A 14 -5.67 -22.57 11.16
C ARG A 14 -4.71 -22.01 10.11
N THR A 15 -5.16 -21.92 8.87
CA THR A 15 -4.43 -21.22 7.81
C THR A 15 -4.69 -19.71 7.94
N VAL A 16 -3.61 -18.92 8.08
CA VAL A 16 -3.66 -17.45 8.21
C VAL A 16 -3.21 -16.77 6.93
N VAL A 17 -2.31 -17.39 6.17
CA VAL A 17 -1.89 -16.98 4.83
C VAL A 17 -1.92 -18.25 3.99
N ASP A 18 -2.55 -18.19 2.83
CA ASP A 18 -2.86 -19.34 1.99
C ASP A 18 -2.57 -19.04 0.52
N ASP A 19 -1.50 -19.65 0.03
CA ASP A 19 -1.08 -19.61 -1.39
C ASP A 19 -0.93 -18.19 -1.97
N VAL A 20 -0.32 -17.28 -1.19
CA VAL A 20 -0.12 -15.89 -1.61
C VAL A 20 1.04 -15.81 -2.60
N THR A 21 0.77 -15.27 -3.80
CA THR A 21 1.74 -15.10 -4.88
C THR A 21 1.60 -13.72 -5.52
N PHE A 22 2.67 -12.92 -5.47
CA PHE A 22 2.76 -11.62 -6.16
C PHE A 22 4.22 -11.13 -6.25
N THR A 23 4.43 -10.07 -7.02
CA THR A 23 5.73 -9.41 -7.15
C THR A 23 5.58 -7.91 -6.90
N ALA A 24 6.44 -7.34 -6.02
CA ALA A 24 6.63 -5.89 -5.91
C ALA A 24 7.88 -5.49 -6.72
N TRP A 25 7.65 -4.67 -7.74
CA TRP A 25 8.65 -4.32 -8.73
C TRP A 25 9.55 -3.16 -8.27
N ALA A 26 10.78 -3.11 -8.81
CA ALA A 26 11.66 -1.95 -8.63
C ALA A 26 11.10 -0.73 -9.36
N GLY A 27 11.34 0.47 -8.80
CA GLY A 27 10.81 1.72 -9.32
C GLY A 27 9.32 1.92 -9.10
N ARG A 28 8.68 1.09 -8.26
CA ARG A 28 7.23 1.13 -8.04
C ARG A 28 6.86 1.05 -6.57
N VAL A 29 5.73 1.64 -6.26
CA VAL A 29 5.07 1.51 -4.96
C VAL A 29 3.94 0.48 -5.08
N THR A 30 4.07 -0.63 -4.35
CA THR A 30 3.04 -1.68 -4.27
C THR A 30 2.28 -1.54 -2.96
N GLY A 31 0.98 -1.27 -3.04
CA GLY A 31 0.06 -1.27 -1.91
C GLY A 31 -0.44 -2.68 -1.61
N PHE A 32 -0.24 -3.17 -0.37
CA PHE A 32 -0.73 -4.45 0.11
C PHE A 32 -1.93 -4.23 1.03
N LEU A 33 -3.12 -4.34 0.46
CA LEU A 33 -4.39 -3.95 1.06
C LEU A 33 -5.16 -5.14 1.62
N GLY A 34 -5.87 -4.92 2.70
CA GLY A 34 -6.74 -5.94 3.27
C GLY A 34 -7.27 -5.53 4.65
N PRO A 35 -8.39 -6.09 5.12
CA PRO A 35 -8.89 -5.82 6.46
C PRO A 35 -7.93 -6.30 7.54
N ASN A 36 -8.17 -5.86 8.77
CA ASN A 36 -7.41 -6.35 9.92
C ASN A 36 -7.63 -7.86 10.08
N GLY A 37 -6.51 -8.60 10.28
CA GLY A 37 -6.53 -10.06 10.36
C GLY A 37 -6.50 -10.79 9.01
N ALA A 38 -6.47 -10.09 7.87
CA ALA A 38 -6.41 -10.72 6.54
C ALA A 38 -5.09 -11.42 6.22
N GLY A 39 -4.05 -11.25 7.04
CA GLY A 39 -2.75 -11.91 6.84
C GLY A 39 -1.60 -10.97 6.40
N LYS A 40 -1.84 -9.66 6.22
CA LYS A 40 -0.82 -8.68 5.77
C LYS A 40 0.47 -8.74 6.59
N SER A 41 0.39 -8.41 7.89
CA SER A 41 1.57 -8.39 8.78
C SER A 41 2.22 -9.77 8.92
N THR A 42 1.46 -10.85 8.86
CA THR A 42 2.01 -12.22 8.87
C THR A 42 2.83 -12.47 7.60
N SER A 43 2.32 -12.08 6.44
CA SER A 43 3.04 -12.19 5.16
C SER A 43 4.33 -11.34 5.19
N MET A 44 4.26 -10.09 5.64
CA MET A 44 5.44 -9.23 5.76
C MET A 44 6.49 -9.79 6.74
N ARG A 45 6.06 -10.36 7.88
CA ARG A 45 6.96 -11.04 8.82
C ARG A 45 7.66 -12.25 8.20
N MET A 46 6.98 -12.99 7.31
CA MET A 46 7.61 -14.09 6.58
C MET A 46 8.63 -13.59 5.55
N MET A 47 8.35 -12.48 4.85
CA MET A 47 9.27 -11.87 3.89
C MET A 47 10.60 -11.48 4.51
N VAL A 48 10.58 -11.02 5.75
CA VAL A 48 11.79 -10.57 6.49
C VAL A 48 12.31 -11.61 7.49
N GLY A 49 11.89 -12.86 7.35
CA GLY A 49 12.44 -13.98 8.13
C GLY A 49 12.04 -14.03 9.61
N LEU A 50 11.17 -13.11 10.09
CA LEU A 50 10.67 -13.11 11.48
C LEU A 50 9.68 -14.25 11.77
N THR A 51 9.11 -14.81 10.72
CA THR A 51 8.20 -15.96 10.82
C THR A 51 8.54 -16.93 9.68
N ARG A 52 8.77 -18.21 10.02
CA ARG A 52 9.01 -19.23 9.01
C ARG A 52 7.71 -19.59 8.29
N PRO A 53 7.67 -19.57 6.94
CA PRO A 53 6.54 -20.10 6.18
C PRO A 53 6.28 -21.57 6.49
N THR A 54 5.04 -22.02 6.34
CA THR A 54 4.69 -23.45 6.33
C THR A 54 5.04 -24.07 4.99
N SER A 55 4.80 -23.34 3.89
CA SER A 55 5.22 -23.66 2.52
C SER A 55 5.38 -22.40 1.70
N GLY A 56 5.91 -22.53 0.49
CA GLY A 56 6.20 -21.42 -0.39
C GLY A 56 7.45 -20.63 0.01
N SER A 57 7.68 -19.52 -0.67
CA SER A 57 8.89 -18.73 -0.46
C SER A 57 8.66 -17.23 -0.62
N ALA A 58 9.55 -16.44 0.00
CA ALA A 58 9.66 -15.01 -0.20
C ALA A 58 11.13 -14.67 -0.45
N THR A 59 11.40 -13.94 -1.52
CA THR A 59 12.75 -13.55 -1.91
C THR A 59 12.84 -12.05 -2.20
N ILE A 60 14.01 -11.49 -1.94
CA ILE A 60 14.36 -10.11 -2.22
C ILE A 60 15.55 -10.16 -3.19
N SER A 61 15.33 -9.66 -4.41
CA SER A 61 16.30 -9.78 -5.51
C SER A 61 16.81 -11.22 -5.70
N GLY A 62 15.89 -12.20 -5.59
CA GLY A 62 16.16 -13.62 -5.77
C GLY A 62 16.78 -14.34 -4.56
N ARG A 63 17.05 -13.66 -3.43
CA ARG A 63 17.61 -14.24 -2.20
C ARG A 63 16.63 -14.13 -1.04
N ARG A 64 16.61 -15.12 -0.14
CA ARG A 64 15.83 -15.00 1.10
C ARG A 64 16.47 -13.94 1.99
N PHE A 65 15.66 -13.22 2.77
CA PHE A 65 16.12 -12.19 3.70
C PHE A 65 17.23 -12.72 4.65
N ALA A 66 17.09 -13.94 5.14
CA ALA A 66 18.06 -14.56 6.04
C ALA A 66 19.42 -14.89 5.38
N ASP A 67 19.45 -14.94 4.05
CA ASP A 67 20.67 -15.24 3.28
C ASP A 67 21.41 -13.95 2.83
N LEU A 68 20.88 -12.76 3.18
CA LEU A 68 21.51 -11.48 2.89
C LEU A 68 22.67 -11.22 3.87
N PRO A 69 23.87 -10.84 3.41
CA PRO A 69 25.03 -10.61 4.28
C PRO A 69 24.84 -9.48 5.29
N ASN A 70 24.15 -8.41 4.89
CA ASN A 70 23.80 -7.28 5.73
C ASN A 70 22.38 -6.82 5.36
N PRO A 71 21.34 -7.52 5.87
CA PRO A 71 19.97 -7.28 5.43
C PRO A 71 19.52 -5.83 5.57
N GLY A 72 19.92 -5.12 6.63
CA GLY A 72 19.54 -3.74 6.88
C GLY A 72 20.10 -2.73 5.87
N ARG A 73 21.13 -3.12 5.08
CA ARG A 73 21.63 -2.30 3.96
C ARG A 73 20.95 -2.60 2.63
N GLU A 74 20.21 -3.68 2.55
CA GLU A 74 19.51 -4.09 1.33
C GLU A 74 18.00 -3.88 1.47
N VAL A 75 17.47 -4.02 2.70
CA VAL A 75 16.04 -3.97 3.00
C VAL A 75 15.78 -3.10 4.21
N GLY A 76 15.05 -2.02 4.03
CA GLY A 76 14.49 -1.22 5.12
C GLY A 76 13.16 -1.80 5.56
N VAL A 77 13.01 -2.03 6.85
CA VAL A 77 11.84 -2.71 7.41
C VAL A 77 11.24 -1.89 8.55
N MET A 78 9.93 -1.64 8.48
CA MET A 78 9.15 -1.10 9.59
C MET A 78 7.84 -1.87 9.68
N LEU A 79 7.74 -2.80 10.63
CA LEU A 79 6.52 -3.62 10.86
C LEU A 79 5.72 -3.15 12.08
N ASP A 80 6.32 -2.35 12.94
CA ASP A 80 5.67 -1.76 14.11
C ASP A 80 6.49 -0.53 14.55
N ALA A 81 5.91 0.64 14.42
CA ALA A 81 6.53 1.89 14.85
C ALA A 81 6.72 1.97 16.37
N SER A 82 5.98 1.18 17.15
CA SER A 82 6.08 1.13 18.60
C SER A 82 7.13 0.14 19.11
N ALA A 83 7.73 -0.67 18.23
CA ALA A 83 8.74 -1.68 18.59
C ALA A 83 10.06 -1.09 19.13
N GLN A 84 10.24 0.23 19.06
CA GLN A 84 11.44 0.90 19.55
C GLN A 84 11.48 0.92 21.10
N HIS A 85 12.67 0.73 21.66
CA HIS A 85 12.85 0.66 23.11
C HIS A 85 12.52 2.02 23.77
N ALA A 86 11.46 2.08 24.58
CA ALA A 86 10.93 3.31 25.17
C ALA A 86 11.94 4.09 26.03
N GLY A 87 12.93 3.43 26.63
CA GLY A 87 13.96 4.03 27.46
C GLY A 87 15.14 4.67 26.71
N ARG A 88 15.26 4.44 25.40
CA ARG A 88 16.30 5.05 24.55
C ARG A 88 15.81 6.36 23.96
N SER A 89 16.75 7.26 23.60
CA SER A 89 16.43 8.41 22.77
C SER A 89 16.34 8.00 21.30
N GLY A 90 15.67 8.84 20.47
CA GLY A 90 15.60 8.61 19.02
C GLY A 90 17.00 8.56 18.39
N ARG A 91 17.89 9.44 18.82
CA ARG A 91 19.29 9.45 18.40
C ARG A 91 20.02 8.15 18.76
N GLU A 92 19.81 7.63 19.97
CA GLU A 92 20.40 6.35 20.37
C GLU A 92 19.88 5.18 19.53
N VAL A 93 18.58 5.17 19.19
CA VAL A 93 17.99 4.15 18.31
C VAL A 93 18.66 4.17 16.94
N LEU A 94 18.78 5.35 16.32
CA LEU A 94 19.45 5.49 15.01
C LEU A 94 20.94 5.16 15.10
N THR A 95 21.63 5.57 16.17
CA THR A 95 23.05 5.23 16.39
C THR A 95 23.26 3.73 16.51
N LEU A 96 22.35 3.03 17.17
CA LEU A 96 22.41 1.58 17.28
C LEU A 96 22.25 0.92 15.91
N ALA A 97 21.25 1.32 15.13
CA ALA A 97 21.05 0.84 13.77
C ALA A 97 22.27 1.13 12.88
N GLN A 98 22.78 2.36 12.93
CA GLN A 98 23.98 2.79 12.21
C GLN A 98 25.19 1.89 12.51
N ARG A 99 25.46 1.62 13.80
CA ARG A 99 26.58 0.78 14.23
C ARG A 99 26.40 -0.68 13.81
N THR A 100 25.19 -1.23 13.98
CA THR A 100 24.88 -2.62 13.61
C THR A 100 25.10 -2.86 12.11
N MET A 101 24.81 -1.87 11.27
CA MET A 101 24.98 -1.96 9.82
C MET A 101 26.38 -1.53 9.32
N GLY A 102 27.27 -1.06 10.21
CA GLY A 102 28.61 -0.58 9.85
C GLY A 102 28.58 0.70 8.98
N LEU A 103 27.69 1.64 9.30
CA LEU A 103 27.52 2.87 8.52
C LEU A 103 28.33 4.04 9.11
N PRO A 104 28.64 5.09 8.32
CA PRO A 104 29.26 6.32 8.82
C PRO A 104 28.35 7.04 9.84
N THR A 105 28.95 7.69 10.85
CA THR A 105 28.20 8.38 11.93
C THR A 105 27.29 9.50 11.41
N ARG A 106 27.67 10.17 10.33
CA ARG A 106 26.85 11.23 9.68
C ARG A 106 25.45 10.76 9.28
N ARG A 107 25.26 9.44 9.02
CA ARG A 107 23.95 8.89 8.63
C ARG A 107 22.85 9.15 9.65
N VAL A 108 23.21 9.28 10.93
CA VAL A 108 22.23 9.58 12.00
C VAL A 108 21.63 10.97 11.79
N ALA A 109 22.47 11.98 11.60
CA ALA A 109 22.01 13.35 11.37
C ALA A 109 21.22 13.45 10.05
N GLU A 110 21.74 12.85 8.97
CA GLU A 110 21.06 12.81 7.67
C GLU A 110 19.64 12.22 7.79
N MET A 111 19.46 11.16 8.57
CA MET A 111 18.14 10.54 8.74
C MET A 111 17.19 11.36 9.62
N LEU A 112 17.72 12.03 10.64
CA LEU A 112 16.90 12.97 11.44
C LEU A 112 16.35 14.11 10.58
N ASP A 113 17.17 14.66 9.69
CA ASP A 113 16.76 15.71 8.75
C ASP A 113 15.71 15.17 7.77
N VAL A 114 15.93 14.02 7.16
CA VAL A 114 14.99 13.39 6.19
C VAL A 114 13.61 13.18 6.80
N VAL A 115 13.54 12.74 8.08
CA VAL A 115 12.24 12.51 8.72
C VAL A 115 11.70 13.70 9.48
N GLY A 116 12.43 14.82 9.51
CA GLY A 116 12.01 16.06 10.15
C GLY A 116 11.88 15.94 11.68
N LEU A 117 12.77 15.18 12.32
CA LEU A 117 12.93 15.16 13.77
C LEU A 117 14.05 16.14 14.16
N THR A 118 13.69 17.16 14.94
CA THR A 118 14.66 18.13 15.45
C THR A 118 15.67 17.49 16.39
N GLU A 119 16.83 18.12 16.58
CA GLU A 119 17.85 17.70 17.53
C GLU A 119 17.28 17.49 18.95
N ALA A 120 16.46 18.47 19.43
CA ALA A 120 15.84 18.40 20.75
C ALA A 120 14.84 17.21 20.87
N GLU A 121 14.10 16.90 19.79
CA GLU A 121 13.23 15.74 19.75
C GLU A 121 14.03 14.43 19.70
N ALA A 122 15.08 14.39 18.88
CA ALA A 122 15.97 13.21 18.77
C ALA A 122 16.61 12.81 20.10
N ASP A 123 16.87 13.77 20.98
CA ASP A 123 17.49 13.52 22.29
C ASP A 123 16.47 13.13 23.38
N ARG A 124 15.16 13.27 23.12
CA ARG A 124 14.09 12.81 24.02
C ARG A 124 13.97 11.28 23.99
N ARG A 125 13.50 10.69 25.08
CA ARG A 125 13.20 9.25 25.16
C ARG A 125 11.99 8.90 24.27
N VAL A 126 12.11 7.82 23.53
CA VAL A 126 11.05 7.31 22.62
C VAL A 126 9.74 7.04 23.36
N GLY A 127 9.79 6.69 24.65
CA GLY A 127 8.60 6.54 25.48
C GLY A 127 7.73 7.80 25.55
N SER A 128 8.32 9.00 25.38
CA SER A 128 7.60 10.29 25.35
C SER A 128 7.21 10.76 23.94
N TYR A 129 7.49 10.00 22.90
CA TYR A 129 7.15 10.35 21.52
C TYR A 129 5.64 10.23 21.27
N SER A 130 5.09 11.15 20.48
CA SER A 130 3.78 10.95 19.84
C SER A 130 3.83 9.76 18.89
N LEU A 131 2.67 9.25 18.48
CA LEU A 131 2.61 8.19 17.49
C LEU A 131 3.29 8.62 16.18
N GLY A 132 3.02 9.83 15.70
CA GLY A 132 3.67 10.38 14.49
C GLY A 132 5.19 10.48 14.62
N MET A 133 5.73 10.87 15.79
CA MET A 133 7.17 10.87 16.00
C MET A 133 7.77 9.45 15.97
N ARG A 134 7.05 8.45 16.51
CA ARG A 134 7.48 7.04 16.44
C ARG A 134 7.47 6.53 15.01
N GLN A 135 6.46 6.89 14.22
CA GLN A 135 6.42 6.57 12.78
C GLN A 135 7.62 7.17 12.04
N ARG A 136 7.89 8.45 12.23
CA ARG A 136 9.05 9.13 11.64
C ARG A 136 10.37 8.45 12.02
N LEU A 137 10.55 8.10 13.30
CA LEU A 137 11.73 7.37 13.76
C LEU A 137 11.82 5.96 13.13
N GLY A 138 10.71 5.22 13.04
CA GLY A 138 10.65 3.91 12.40
C GLY A 138 11.04 3.97 10.92
N ILE A 139 10.57 4.99 10.20
CA ILE A 139 10.95 5.26 8.81
C ILE A 139 12.44 5.60 8.70
N ALA A 140 12.98 6.42 9.62
CA ALA A 140 14.39 6.74 9.66
C ALA A 140 15.26 5.49 9.85
N VAL A 141 14.85 4.57 10.74
CA VAL A 141 15.54 3.28 10.96
C VAL A 141 15.47 2.41 9.70
N ALA A 142 14.34 2.40 9.00
CA ALA A 142 14.19 1.65 7.75
C ALA A 142 15.11 2.22 6.64
N LEU A 143 15.26 3.54 6.57
CA LEU A 143 16.04 4.22 5.53
C LEU A 143 17.54 4.32 5.80
N ILE A 144 17.99 4.18 7.06
CA ILE A 144 19.37 4.52 7.46
C ILE A 144 20.43 3.72 6.69
N GLY A 145 20.13 2.47 6.33
CA GLY A 145 21.00 1.58 5.57
C GLY A 145 21.22 1.99 4.11
N GLY A 146 20.40 2.90 3.59
CA GLY A 146 20.32 3.19 2.16
C GLY A 146 19.83 1.98 1.34
N PRO A 147 18.78 1.28 1.81
CA PRO A 147 18.34 0.02 1.19
C PRO A 147 17.83 0.25 -0.23
N SER A 148 17.72 -0.82 -1.02
CA SER A 148 17.05 -0.80 -2.34
C SER A 148 15.57 -1.25 -2.27
N VAL A 149 15.15 -1.77 -1.13
CA VAL A 149 13.80 -2.27 -0.87
C VAL A 149 13.27 -1.73 0.46
N LEU A 150 12.04 -1.26 0.48
CA LEU A 150 11.31 -0.87 1.70
C LEU A 150 10.09 -1.78 1.90
N ILE A 151 9.92 -2.29 3.11
CA ILE A 151 8.75 -3.06 3.57
C ILE A 151 8.18 -2.35 4.80
N LEU A 152 7.02 -1.72 4.65
CA LEU A 152 6.43 -0.83 5.64
C LEU A 152 5.00 -1.29 5.99
N ASP A 153 4.76 -1.63 7.25
CA ASP A 153 3.41 -2.00 7.73
C ASP A 153 2.74 -0.77 8.33
N GLU A 154 1.64 -0.32 7.71
CA GLU A 154 0.82 0.83 8.12
C GLU A 154 1.64 2.12 8.37
N PRO A 155 2.49 2.58 7.42
CA PRO A 155 3.45 3.67 7.68
C PRO A 155 2.80 5.04 7.89
N ALA A 156 1.57 5.26 7.43
CA ALA A 156 0.83 6.50 7.58
C ALA A 156 0.00 6.56 8.89
N ASN A 157 -0.13 5.43 9.60
CA ASN A 157 -1.00 5.36 10.79
C ASN A 157 -0.55 6.33 11.88
N GLY A 158 -1.48 7.19 12.33
CA GLY A 158 -1.23 8.19 13.37
C GLY A 158 -0.41 9.41 12.95
N LEU A 159 -0.17 9.59 11.66
CA LEU A 159 0.31 10.85 11.11
C LEU A 159 -0.85 11.82 10.91
N ASP A 160 -0.54 13.11 11.06
CA ASP A 160 -1.44 14.19 10.68
C ASP A 160 -1.48 14.35 9.13
N PRO A 161 -2.40 15.16 8.57
CA PRO A 161 -2.48 15.34 7.11
C PRO A 161 -1.18 15.85 6.47
N ALA A 162 -0.35 16.61 7.20
CA ALA A 162 0.95 17.06 6.71
C ALA A 162 1.96 15.90 6.69
N GLY A 163 1.95 15.06 7.73
CA GLY A 163 2.75 13.84 7.82
C GLY A 163 2.39 12.81 6.76
N ILE A 164 1.09 12.65 6.44
CA ILE A 164 0.63 11.77 5.36
C ILE A 164 1.17 12.26 4.00
N ARG A 165 1.11 13.56 3.72
CA ARG A 165 1.70 14.11 2.50
C ARG A 165 3.21 13.88 2.45
N TRP A 166 3.91 14.16 3.55
CA TRP A 166 5.36 13.97 3.66
C TRP A 166 5.77 12.51 3.36
N ILE A 167 5.12 11.51 4.00
CA ILE A 167 5.47 10.10 3.77
C ILE A 167 5.18 9.67 2.32
N ARG A 168 4.08 10.14 1.75
CA ARG A 168 3.73 9.87 0.36
C ARG A 168 4.81 10.39 -0.59
N ASP A 169 5.22 11.65 -0.42
CA ASP A 169 6.21 12.27 -1.28
C ASP A 169 7.56 11.57 -1.12
N LEU A 170 7.97 11.25 0.12
CA LEU A 170 9.17 10.47 0.41
C LEU A 170 9.20 9.10 -0.29
N LEU A 171 8.09 8.35 -0.23
CA LEU A 171 8.01 7.02 -0.84
C LEU A 171 7.93 7.11 -2.38
N ARG A 172 7.32 8.17 -2.92
CA ARG A 172 7.30 8.40 -4.36
C ARG A 172 8.71 8.70 -4.87
N ASP A 173 9.41 9.65 -4.26
CA ASP A 173 10.80 9.98 -4.61
C ASP A 173 11.72 8.75 -4.50
N TYR A 174 11.50 7.93 -3.46
CA TYR A 174 12.26 6.69 -3.29
C TYR A 174 12.03 5.69 -4.43
N ALA A 175 10.78 5.51 -4.85
CA ALA A 175 10.45 4.62 -5.96
C ALA A 175 10.96 5.19 -7.30
N ASP A 176 10.80 6.50 -7.54
CA ASP A 176 11.30 7.17 -8.74
C ASP A 176 12.83 7.09 -8.86
N GLY A 177 13.53 7.03 -7.72
CA GLY A 177 14.95 6.71 -7.66
C GLY A 177 15.31 5.25 -7.95
N GLY A 178 14.35 4.40 -8.33
CA GLY A 178 14.53 2.99 -8.66
C GLY A 178 14.33 2.03 -7.47
N GLY A 179 13.97 2.52 -6.28
CA GLY A 179 13.69 1.71 -5.11
C GLY A 179 12.43 0.86 -5.27
N THR A 180 12.34 -0.23 -4.53
CA THR A 180 11.12 -1.05 -4.43
C THR A 180 10.41 -0.70 -3.13
N VAL A 181 9.13 -0.36 -3.18
CA VAL A 181 8.32 -0.09 -1.98
C VAL A 181 7.17 -1.10 -1.91
N LEU A 182 7.07 -1.79 -0.79
CA LEU A 182 5.89 -2.56 -0.40
C LEU A 182 5.35 -1.95 0.89
N LEU A 183 4.14 -1.43 0.85
CA LEU A 183 3.50 -0.90 2.05
C LEU A 183 2.14 -1.51 2.26
N SER A 184 1.77 -1.79 3.52
CA SER A 184 0.41 -2.15 3.87
C SER A 184 -0.40 -0.91 4.26
N SER A 185 -1.69 -0.97 4.01
CA SER A 185 -2.68 -0.08 4.63
C SER A 185 -4.03 -0.77 4.71
N HIS A 186 -4.85 -0.33 5.64
CA HIS A 186 -6.27 -0.64 5.69
C HIS A 186 -7.12 0.52 5.13
N LEU A 187 -6.50 1.67 4.82
CA LEU A 187 -7.12 2.87 4.27
C LEU A 187 -6.83 2.94 2.76
N LEU A 188 -7.81 2.59 1.96
CA LEU A 188 -7.73 2.57 0.50
C LEU A 188 -7.33 3.92 -0.08
N HIS A 189 -7.94 5.01 0.41
CA HIS A 189 -7.68 6.36 -0.09
C HIS A 189 -6.20 6.77 0.00
N GLU A 190 -5.49 6.34 1.05
CA GLU A 190 -4.05 6.63 1.18
C GLU A 190 -3.23 5.92 0.09
N ILE A 191 -3.61 4.66 -0.20
CA ILE A 191 -2.95 3.84 -1.22
C ILE A 191 -3.27 4.31 -2.63
N GLU A 192 -4.52 4.71 -2.89
CA GLU A 192 -4.92 5.24 -4.21
C GLU A 192 -4.07 6.41 -4.68
N VAL A 193 -3.59 7.22 -3.75
CA VAL A 193 -2.77 8.39 -4.09
C VAL A 193 -1.32 8.02 -4.41
N ILE A 194 -0.76 6.99 -3.75
CA ILE A 194 0.68 6.71 -3.81
C ILE A 194 1.04 5.46 -4.63
N ALA A 195 0.19 4.42 -4.63
CA ALA A 195 0.53 3.13 -5.23
C ALA A 195 0.43 3.15 -6.76
N ASP A 196 1.38 2.44 -7.39
CA ASP A 196 1.36 2.08 -8.80
C ASP A 196 0.68 0.74 -9.01
N ASP A 197 0.97 -0.21 -8.11
CA ASP A 197 0.41 -1.56 -8.10
C ASP A 197 -0.33 -1.81 -6.80
N ILE A 198 -1.37 -2.63 -6.87
CA ILE A 198 -2.21 -2.98 -5.73
C ILE A 198 -2.32 -4.49 -5.65
N VAL A 199 -2.16 -5.01 -4.45
CA VAL A 199 -2.38 -6.42 -4.09
C VAL A 199 -3.39 -6.44 -2.94
N MET A 200 -4.56 -7.00 -3.17
CA MET A 200 -5.62 -7.11 -2.17
C MET A 200 -5.65 -8.51 -1.58
N ILE A 201 -5.63 -8.58 -0.24
CA ILE A 201 -5.70 -9.84 0.49
C ILE A 201 -6.97 -9.88 1.35
N GLY A 202 -7.72 -10.99 1.25
CA GLY A 202 -8.89 -11.30 2.06
C GLY A 202 -8.81 -12.73 2.60
N ALA A 203 -9.11 -12.95 3.88
CA ALA A 203 -9.07 -14.27 4.52
C ALA A 203 -7.79 -15.09 4.24
N GLY A 204 -6.65 -14.42 4.13
CA GLY A 204 -5.35 -15.06 3.89
C GLY A 204 -4.99 -15.30 2.43
N ARG A 205 -5.85 -14.99 1.46
CA ARG A 205 -5.65 -15.20 0.02
C ARG A 205 -5.65 -13.90 -0.76
N ILE A 206 -4.93 -13.86 -1.88
CA ILE A 206 -5.06 -12.74 -2.82
C ILE A 206 -6.44 -12.80 -3.48
N VAL A 207 -7.19 -11.71 -3.32
CA VAL A 207 -8.53 -11.55 -3.91
C VAL A 207 -8.50 -10.73 -5.20
N SER A 208 -7.51 -9.85 -5.35
CA SER A 208 -7.26 -9.08 -6.57
C SER A 208 -5.84 -8.55 -6.57
N GLN A 209 -5.23 -8.43 -7.73
CA GLN A 209 -3.93 -7.78 -7.91
C GLN A 209 -3.76 -7.24 -9.33
N GLY A 210 -3.01 -6.15 -9.47
CA GLY A 210 -2.71 -5.53 -10.76
C GLY A 210 -2.21 -4.11 -10.62
N SER A 211 -1.94 -3.44 -11.73
CA SER A 211 -1.69 -2.01 -11.69
C SER A 211 -2.96 -1.26 -11.26
N LYS A 212 -2.77 -0.15 -10.54
CA LYS A 212 -3.90 0.71 -10.14
C LYS A 212 -4.76 1.10 -11.35
N ALA A 213 -4.12 1.42 -12.49
CA ALA A 213 -4.81 1.80 -13.72
C ALA A 213 -5.67 0.66 -14.31
N GLU A 214 -5.24 -0.60 -14.19
CA GLU A 214 -6.02 -1.77 -14.64
C GLU A 214 -7.19 -2.04 -13.72
N LEU A 215 -6.97 -1.98 -12.41
CA LEU A 215 -8.02 -2.22 -11.42
C LEU A 215 -9.11 -1.14 -11.45
N LEU A 216 -8.73 0.12 -11.67
CA LEU A 216 -9.67 1.23 -11.81
C LEU A 216 -10.44 1.20 -13.14
N ARG A 217 -9.87 0.69 -14.23
CA ARG A 217 -10.59 0.55 -15.51
C ARG A 217 -11.82 -0.35 -15.40
N GLY A 218 -11.77 -1.37 -14.53
CA GLY A 218 -12.91 -2.25 -14.25
C GLY A 218 -14.08 -1.57 -13.52
N ALA A 219 -13.86 -0.39 -12.92
CA ALA A 219 -14.89 0.34 -12.18
C ALA A 219 -15.89 1.07 -13.08
N GLY A 220 -15.59 1.28 -14.37
CA GLY A 220 -16.37 2.11 -15.26
C GLY A 220 -16.28 3.59 -14.95
N SER A 221 -17.19 4.39 -15.50
CA SER A 221 -17.25 5.84 -15.26
C SER A 221 -18.67 6.30 -14.95
N ILE A 222 -18.76 7.38 -14.17
CA ILE A 222 -20.01 8.09 -13.87
C ILE A 222 -20.09 9.32 -14.75
N ALA A 223 -21.24 9.48 -15.41
CA ALA A 223 -21.53 10.63 -16.24
C ALA A 223 -22.88 11.24 -15.88
N ARG A 224 -22.95 12.57 -15.86
CA ARG A 224 -24.19 13.35 -15.83
C ARG A 224 -24.26 14.23 -17.07
N ALA A 225 -25.46 14.44 -17.57
CA ALA A 225 -25.70 15.30 -18.71
C ALA A 225 -26.95 16.15 -18.47
N THR A 226 -27.07 17.23 -19.21
CA THR A 226 -28.30 18.05 -19.24
C THR A 226 -29.51 17.25 -19.71
N ASP A 227 -29.29 16.27 -20.59
CA ASP A 227 -30.31 15.28 -21.03
C ASP A 227 -29.78 13.88 -20.74
N LEU A 228 -30.02 13.40 -19.52
CA LEU A 228 -29.59 12.08 -19.08
C LEU A 228 -30.18 10.92 -19.88
N PRO A 229 -31.50 10.94 -20.24
CA PRO A 229 -32.09 9.92 -21.11
C PRO A 229 -31.47 9.86 -22.51
N ALA A 230 -31.07 11.00 -23.07
CA ALA A 230 -30.39 11.03 -24.37
C ALA A 230 -28.98 10.47 -24.27
N LEU A 231 -28.26 10.77 -23.20
CA LEU A 231 -26.91 10.19 -22.92
C LEU A 231 -27.01 8.67 -22.77
N GLU A 232 -27.98 8.16 -22.01
CA GLU A 232 -28.19 6.73 -21.81
C GLU A 232 -28.40 5.99 -23.15
N ARG A 233 -29.31 6.51 -23.98
CA ARG A 233 -29.55 5.94 -25.34
C ARG A 233 -28.31 6.00 -26.23
N ALA A 234 -27.53 7.07 -26.15
CA ALA A 234 -26.31 7.22 -26.94
C ALA A 234 -25.23 6.19 -26.52
N LEU A 235 -25.05 5.98 -25.22
CA LEU A 235 -24.08 5.00 -24.68
C LEU A 235 -24.51 3.57 -25.01
N GLN A 236 -25.80 3.24 -24.83
CA GLN A 236 -26.36 1.92 -25.21
C GLN A 236 -26.24 1.65 -26.71
N ALA A 237 -26.49 2.65 -27.56
CA ALA A 237 -26.30 2.54 -29.00
C ALA A 237 -24.82 2.34 -29.41
N ALA A 238 -23.88 2.78 -28.57
CA ALA A 238 -22.46 2.52 -28.72
C ALA A 238 -22.02 1.15 -28.14
N GLY A 239 -22.99 0.33 -27.68
CA GLY A 239 -22.69 -1.01 -27.11
C GLY A 239 -22.21 -1.00 -25.66
N LEU A 240 -22.35 0.12 -24.95
CA LEU A 240 -21.90 0.25 -23.56
C LEU A 240 -23.04 -0.11 -22.61
N HIS A 241 -22.74 -0.92 -21.62
CA HIS A 241 -23.66 -1.20 -20.52
C HIS A 241 -23.75 0.02 -19.62
N THR A 242 -24.99 0.42 -19.29
CA THR A 242 -25.28 1.57 -18.43
C THR A 242 -26.23 1.18 -17.30
N THR A 243 -25.98 1.72 -16.10
CA THR A 243 -26.85 1.60 -14.93
C THR A 243 -27.11 2.98 -14.36
N ARG A 244 -28.36 3.29 -14.01
CA ARG A 244 -28.69 4.54 -13.32
C ARG A 244 -28.31 4.42 -11.85
N THR A 245 -27.67 5.48 -11.33
CA THR A 245 -27.37 5.62 -9.91
C THR A 245 -28.50 6.39 -9.19
N ASP A 246 -28.60 6.24 -7.86
CA ASP A 246 -29.64 6.88 -7.04
C ASP A 246 -29.58 8.42 -7.07
N ASP A 247 -28.43 8.98 -7.42
CA ASP A 247 -28.17 10.41 -7.48
C ASP A 247 -28.33 11.04 -8.88
N HIS A 248 -29.14 10.41 -9.74
CA HIS A 248 -29.41 10.87 -11.11
C HIS A 248 -28.16 10.98 -12.00
N ALA A 249 -27.26 10.01 -11.94
CA ALA A 249 -26.14 9.84 -12.86
C ALA A 249 -26.26 8.50 -13.62
N LEU A 250 -25.42 8.32 -14.64
CA LEU A 250 -25.23 7.05 -15.33
C LEU A 250 -23.86 6.50 -14.99
N ARG A 251 -23.80 5.27 -14.50
CA ARG A 251 -22.59 4.46 -14.49
C ARG A 251 -22.53 3.69 -15.80
N ALA A 252 -21.40 3.75 -16.50
CA ALA A 252 -21.17 3.00 -17.72
C ALA A 252 -19.86 2.22 -17.63
N ASP A 253 -19.84 0.98 -18.11
CA ASP A 253 -18.68 0.09 -18.13
C ASP A 253 -17.67 0.51 -19.22
N ALA A 254 -17.21 1.76 -19.15
CA ALA A 254 -16.28 2.34 -20.10
C ALA A 254 -15.41 3.43 -19.46
N ASP A 255 -14.26 3.68 -20.06
CA ASP A 255 -13.42 4.81 -19.69
C ASP A 255 -14.13 6.15 -19.94
N ALA A 256 -13.88 7.14 -19.07
CA ALA A 256 -14.42 8.47 -19.19
C ALA A 256 -14.17 9.10 -20.58
N ALA A 257 -12.99 8.86 -21.17
CA ALA A 257 -12.66 9.32 -22.52
C ALA A 257 -13.65 8.78 -23.57
N VAL A 258 -14.02 7.50 -23.49
CA VAL A 258 -14.97 6.86 -24.41
C VAL A 258 -16.37 7.50 -24.28
N ILE A 259 -16.83 7.68 -23.04
CA ILE A 259 -18.12 8.34 -22.75
C ILE A 259 -18.12 9.78 -23.27
N GLY A 260 -17.02 10.53 -23.04
CA GLY A 260 -16.85 11.90 -23.54
C GLY A 260 -16.91 11.99 -25.06
N LEU A 261 -16.29 11.04 -25.77
CA LEU A 261 -16.35 10.97 -27.24
C LEU A 261 -17.78 10.69 -27.72
N VAL A 262 -18.47 9.72 -27.13
CA VAL A 262 -19.88 9.41 -27.49
C VAL A 262 -20.80 10.61 -27.25
N ALA A 263 -20.65 11.30 -26.13
CA ALA A 263 -21.40 12.49 -25.79
C ALA A 263 -21.15 13.62 -26.81
N ARG A 264 -19.89 13.89 -27.13
CA ARG A 264 -19.48 14.89 -28.13
C ARG A 264 -20.07 14.61 -29.49
N ASP A 265 -20.00 13.35 -29.97
CA ASP A 265 -20.48 12.96 -31.31
C ASP A 265 -21.99 13.04 -31.44
N ARG A 266 -22.70 13.08 -30.30
CA ARG A 266 -24.17 13.28 -30.22
C ARG A 266 -24.58 14.69 -29.80
N GLY A 267 -23.63 15.60 -29.62
CA GLY A 267 -23.87 16.98 -29.21
C GLY A 267 -24.45 17.10 -27.80
N LEU A 268 -24.17 16.15 -26.90
CA LEU A 268 -24.69 16.12 -25.55
C LEU A 268 -23.74 16.84 -24.60
N ALA A 269 -24.26 17.78 -23.80
CA ALA A 269 -23.50 18.50 -22.79
C ALA A 269 -23.41 17.65 -21.50
N LEU A 270 -22.19 17.24 -21.14
CA LEU A 270 -21.93 16.62 -19.86
C LEU A 270 -21.77 17.68 -18.77
N THR A 271 -22.41 17.46 -17.63
CA THR A 271 -22.24 18.29 -16.42
C THR A 271 -21.27 17.67 -15.43
N GLU A 272 -21.04 16.37 -15.53
CA GLU A 272 -20.04 15.63 -14.75
C GLU A 272 -19.55 14.43 -15.58
N LEU A 273 -18.26 14.18 -15.52
CA LEU A 273 -17.65 12.97 -16.07
C LEU A 273 -16.45 12.61 -15.20
N ARG A 274 -16.54 11.48 -14.51
CA ARG A 274 -15.47 10.98 -13.62
C ARG A 274 -15.42 9.47 -13.66
N ILE A 275 -14.31 8.90 -13.23
CA ILE A 275 -14.22 7.48 -12.95
C ILE A 275 -15.21 7.17 -11.82
N ALA A 276 -15.91 6.04 -11.91
CA ALA A 276 -16.86 5.64 -10.86
C ALA A 276 -16.15 5.52 -9.51
N ASP A 277 -16.62 6.26 -8.50
CA ASP A 277 -16.00 6.29 -7.17
C ASP A 277 -16.12 4.96 -6.40
N GLY A 278 -16.74 3.97 -6.94
CA GLY A 278 -16.75 2.60 -6.45
C GLY A 278 -15.48 1.79 -6.76
N GLY A 279 -14.46 2.42 -7.41
CA GLY A 279 -13.32 1.72 -7.95
C GLY A 279 -12.66 0.72 -7.01
N LEU A 280 -11.76 1.17 -6.20
CA LEU A 280 -11.03 0.27 -5.29
C LEU A 280 -11.81 -0.02 -4.01
N GLU A 281 -12.56 0.93 -3.48
CA GLU A 281 -13.28 0.76 -2.21
C GLU A 281 -14.47 -0.19 -2.36
N GLU A 282 -15.29 0.00 -3.39
CA GLU A 282 -16.43 -0.89 -3.65
C GLU A 282 -15.94 -2.29 -4.03
N MET A 283 -14.92 -2.40 -4.88
CA MET A 283 -14.28 -3.67 -5.20
C MET A 283 -13.70 -4.35 -3.95
N PHE A 284 -13.04 -3.59 -3.08
CA PHE A 284 -12.50 -4.08 -1.84
C PHE A 284 -13.61 -4.57 -0.90
N LEU A 285 -14.70 -3.81 -0.73
CA LEU A 285 -15.84 -4.19 0.11
C LEU A 285 -16.58 -5.41 -0.45
N GLN A 286 -16.77 -5.50 -1.75
CA GLN A 286 -17.37 -6.66 -2.40
C GLN A 286 -16.50 -7.92 -2.19
N LEU A 287 -15.22 -7.84 -2.54
CA LEU A 287 -14.30 -8.97 -2.46
C LEU A 287 -13.98 -9.40 -1.02
N THR A 288 -13.98 -8.46 -0.06
CA THR A 288 -13.73 -8.78 1.35
C THR A 288 -15.01 -9.09 2.14
N GLY A 289 -16.15 -8.56 1.72
CA GLY A 289 -17.47 -8.81 2.34
C GLY A 289 -17.94 -10.24 2.12
N GLU A 290 -17.65 -10.85 0.99
CA GLU A 290 -17.91 -12.27 0.71
C GLU A 290 -17.02 -13.17 1.57
N THR A 291 -15.73 -12.87 1.66
CA THR A 291 -14.79 -13.65 2.48
C THR A 291 -15.05 -13.54 3.99
N GLN A 292 -15.65 -12.45 4.48
CA GLN A 292 -16.06 -12.33 5.90
C GLN A 292 -17.32 -13.14 6.23
N ARG A 293 -18.22 -13.35 5.27
CA ARG A 293 -19.42 -14.19 5.46
C ARG A 293 -19.09 -15.67 5.50
N GLU A 294 -18.16 -16.11 4.65
CA GLU A 294 -17.70 -17.52 4.65
C GLU A 294 -16.91 -17.89 5.92
N GLY A 295 -16.11 -16.96 6.49
CA GLY A 295 -15.39 -17.18 7.75
C GLY A 295 -16.22 -17.22 9.01
N LYS A 296 -17.53 -16.87 8.97
CA LYS A 296 -18.49 -17.01 10.09
C LYS A 296 -19.33 -18.27 10.02
N ALA A 297 -19.25 -19.04 8.96
CA ALA A 297 -20.03 -20.26 8.73
C ALA A 297 -19.21 -21.57 8.95
N ALA A 298 -17.99 -21.47 9.51
CA ALA A 298 -17.10 -22.61 9.78
C ALA A 298 -16.82 -22.78 11.29
#